data_e3b831a053f70b983c917f2d04dd918c
#
_entry.id   e3b831a053f70b983c917f2d04dd918c
#
_cell.length_a   1.000
_cell.length_b   1.000
_cell.length_c   1.000
_cell.angle_alpha   90.00
_cell.angle_beta   90.00
_cell.angle_gamma   90.00
#
_symmetry.space_group_name_H-M   'P 1'
#
loop_
_entity.id
_entity.type
_entity.pdbx_description
1 polymer ?
#
loop_
_entity_poly.entity_id
_entity_poly.type
_entity_poly.pdbx_seq_one_letter_code
_entity_poly.pdbx_strand_id
1 'polypeptide(L)'
;MLEQQNNNEEPLQYSGRERWNSMGIIKAAISSIGSGFADQWLEYIRAGKMDDRTVMSAGVAVRGRDRRNANTKGSADYISDGSLIEVGVNQCMLLVDGGRIVDFTTEPGYYKVDNQATPSAFSGSFSQALEESFDRLRFGGVPSRSQKAYFINLQEIKGIAFGTPTPINYFDSFYNAELYLRTNGYFSIRITDPIRFYAEAIPHDRDMVTIEDIQKLYVAEFLTAFQTAVNRMSVDDIRISHVTSKAMELAKYMGEVLDESWKEKRGMSIESVGINSISYDEQSKKLIDMRNQGAMLSDPTIREGYVQGAVARGMEAAGSNRAGASVGFMNMNMGMQQGGGFVAAASRANQVQQNLEAQSRTADRQTDGWVCSCGAHNTGKFCTECGKPKADPSSWVCSCGTRNTGKFCMECGKPKPSGSVCPQCGWSGSTVRFCPECGAKLS
;
A
#
# COMPACT_ATOMS: atom_id res chain seq x y z
N MET A 1 -37.47 -5.95 -36.07
CA MET A 1 -36.26 -6.67 -36.49
C MET A 1 -35.17 -6.19 -35.57
N LEU A 2 -34.89 -6.97 -34.56
CA LEU A 2 -33.87 -6.71 -33.55
C LEU A 2 -32.70 -7.67 -33.86
N GLU A 3 -31.60 -7.11 -34.33
CA GLU A 3 -30.34 -7.88 -34.45
C GLU A 3 -29.66 -7.90 -33.09
N GLN A 4 -29.69 -9.07 -32.46
CA GLN A 4 -28.88 -9.43 -31.33
C GLN A 4 -27.44 -9.71 -31.84
N GLN A 5 -26.50 -8.89 -31.50
CA GLN A 5 -25.07 -9.24 -31.62
C GLN A 5 -24.69 -10.16 -30.49
N ASN A 6 -24.53 -11.43 -30.85
CA ASN A 6 -23.93 -12.48 -30.03
C ASN A 6 -22.42 -12.23 -29.92
N ASN A 7 -21.96 -11.85 -28.74
CA ASN A 7 -20.54 -11.96 -28.39
C ASN A 7 -20.23 -13.41 -28.03
N ASN A 8 -19.82 -14.19 -29.01
CA ASN A 8 -19.12 -15.45 -28.78
C ASN A 8 -17.67 -15.14 -28.42
N GLU A 9 -17.36 -15.11 -27.13
CA GLU A 9 -15.98 -15.31 -26.66
C GLU A 9 -15.63 -16.80 -26.86
N GLU A 10 -14.90 -17.07 -27.91
CA GLU A 10 -14.25 -18.38 -28.11
C GLU A 10 -13.18 -18.55 -26.99
N PRO A 11 -13.18 -19.69 -26.29
CA PRO A 11 -12.08 -19.99 -25.37
C PRO A 11 -10.81 -20.22 -26.21
N LEU A 12 -9.77 -19.46 -25.88
CA LEU A 12 -8.42 -19.64 -26.43
C LEU A 12 -8.00 -21.11 -26.27
N GLN A 13 -8.13 -21.87 -27.35
CA GLN A 13 -7.54 -23.19 -27.47
C GLN A 13 -6.02 -23.04 -27.47
N TYR A 14 -5.41 -23.39 -26.38
CA TYR A 14 -3.96 -23.60 -26.26
C TYR A 14 -3.56 -24.73 -27.22
N SER A 15 -3.16 -24.38 -28.42
CA SER A 15 -2.48 -25.30 -29.32
C SER A 15 -1.03 -25.48 -28.89
N GLY A 16 -0.84 -26.11 -27.72
CA GLY A 16 0.47 -26.45 -27.17
C GLY A 16 1.01 -27.75 -27.74
N ARG A 17 1.23 -27.84 -29.04
CA ARG A 17 1.80 -29.09 -29.63
C ARG A 17 3.01 -28.91 -30.54
N GLU A 18 3.63 -27.76 -30.62
CA GLU A 18 4.86 -27.67 -31.43
C GLU A 18 5.84 -26.67 -30.82
N ARG A 19 6.78 -27.14 -30.00
CA ARG A 19 8.16 -26.68 -29.84
C ARG A 19 8.90 -27.36 -28.67
N TRP A 20 8.99 -28.68 -28.72
CA TRP A 20 9.76 -29.45 -27.74
C TRP A 20 11.13 -29.87 -28.30
N ASN A 21 11.88 -28.93 -28.84
CA ASN A 21 13.29 -29.13 -29.21
C ASN A 21 14.16 -28.08 -28.51
N SER A 22 14.15 -28.05 -27.17
CA SER A 22 15.19 -27.32 -26.44
C SER A 22 16.34 -28.27 -26.19
N MET A 23 17.51 -27.95 -26.72
CA MET A 23 18.80 -28.62 -26.46
C MET A 23 19.33 -28.16 -25.09
N GLY A 24 18.62 -28.51 -23.98
CA GLY A 24 19.07 -28.23 -22.62
C GLY A 24 19.52 -29.47 -21.89
N ILE A 25 20.29 -29.30 -20.80
CA ILE A 25 20.68 -30.39 -19.90
C ILE A 25 19.41 -30.95 -19.22
N ILE A 26 18.42 -30.12 -19.00
CA ILE A 26 17.15 -30.48 -18.39
C ILE A 26 16.09 -30.59 -19.48
N LYS A 27 15.43 -31.75 -19.60
CA LYS A 27 14.35 -32.00 -20.54
C LYS A 27 13.07 -32.29 -19.77
N ALA A 28 11.96 -31.61 -20.12
CA ALA A 28 10.66 -31.91 -19.53
C ALA A 28 10.28 -33.38 -19.80
N ALA A 29 10.00 -34.12 -18.74
CA ALA A 29 9.48 -35.46 -18.84
C ALA A 29 7.95 -35.38 -19.02
N ILE A 30 7.43 -36.06 -20.04
CA ILE A 30 6.01 -36.00 -20.41
C ILE A 30 5.14 -36.41 -19.22
N SER A 31 4.02 -35.73 -19.03
CA SER A 31 3.06 -35.78 -17.91
C SER A 31 2.33 -37.12 -17.68
N SER A 32 2.70 -38.20 -18.37
CA SER A 32 2.08 -39.54 -18.27
C SER A 32 2.85 -40.53 -17.40
N ILE A 33 3.72 -40.02 -16.51
CA ILE A 33 4.46 -40.90 -15.60
C ILE A 33 3.52 -41.29 -14.45
N GLY A 34 2.70 -42.31 -14.69
CA GLY A 34 2.00 -43.00 -13.61
C GLY A 34 3.00 -43.65 -12.64
N SER A 35 2.56 -43.90 -11.43
CA SER A 35 3.35 -44.43 -10.29
C SER A 35 4.22 -45.68 -10.60
N GLY A 36 4.04 -46.32 -11.74
CA GLY A 36 4.79 -47.51 -12.16
C GLY A 36 6.17 -47.22 -12.77
N PHE A 37 6.44 -46.00 -13.25
CA PHE A 37 7.73 -45.68 -13.89
C PHE A 37 8.80 -45.12 -12.92
N ALA A 38 8.40 -44.71 -11.72
CA ALA A 38 9.31 -44.20 -10.69
C ALA A 38 10.41 -45.22 -10.27
N ASP A 39 10.23 -46.51 -10.59
CA ASP A 39 11.18 -47.57 -10.26
C ASP A 39 12.35 -47.71 -11.27
N GLN A 40 12.29 -47.01 -12.41
CA GLN A 40 13.30 -47.11 -13.48
C GLN A 40 14.34 -45.94 -13.48
N TRP A 41 14.15 -44.93 -12.63
CA TRP A 41 15.04 -43.77 -12.58
C TRP A 41 16.27 -44.07 -11.68
N LEU A 42 17.44 -43.57 -12.08
CA LEU A 42 18.70 -43.73 -11.31
C LEU A 42 18.58 -42.98 -9.97
N GLU A 43 18.12 -41.75 -10.00
CA GLU A 43 17.91 -40.92 -8.83
C GLU A 43 16.61 -40.07 -9.02
N TYR A 44 15.87 -39.85 -7.95
CA TYR A 44 14.73 -38.95 -7.92
C TYR A 44 15.01 -37.85 -6.93
N ILE A 45 15.12 -36.61 -7.43
CA ILE A 45 15.57 -35.42 -6.67
C ILE A 45 14.38 -34.45 -6.57
N ARG A 46 14.17 -33.90 -5.40
CA ARG A 46 13.23 -32.81 -5.16
C ARG A 46 13.81 -31.78 -4.22
N ALA A 47 13.18 -30.62 -4.08
CA ALA A 47 13.54 -29.65 -3.08
C ALA A 47 13.62 -30.28 -1.68
N GLY A 48 14.59 -29.91 -0.90
CA GLY A 48 14.65 -30.23 0.51
C GLY A 48 13.50 -29.53 1.27
N LYS A 49 13.71 -29.23 2.54
CA LYS A 49 12.70 -28.48 3.29
C LYS A 49 12.53 -27.08 2.71
N MET A 50 11.31 -26.76 2.29
CA MET A 50 10.92 -25.48 1.69
C MET A 50 9.69 -24.97 2.45
N ASP A 51 9.89 -24.25 3.53
CA ASP A 51 8.86 -23.54 4.25
C ASP A 51 8.84 -22.05 3.87
N ASP A 52 7.91 -21.30 4.44
CA ASP A 52 7.69 -19.86 4.17
C ASP A 52 8.88 -18.97 4.56
N ARG A 53 9.87 -19.51 5.27
CA ARG A 53 11.08 -18.81 5.67
C ARG A 53 12.34 -19.28 4.92
N THR A 54 12.22 -20.37 4.19
CA THR A 54 13.33 -20.92 3.39
C THR A 54 13.40 -20.19 2.07
N VAL A 55 14.52 -19.54 1.77
CA VAL A 55 14.76 -18.85 0.50
C VAL A 55 15.41 -19.75 -0.53
N MET A 56 16.26 -20.68 -0.08
CA MET A 56 16.94 -21.67 -0.92
C MET A 56 17.08 -23.00 -0.19
N SER A 57 16.95 -24.08 -0.93
CA SER A 57 17.26 -25.44 -0.46
C SER A 57 17.97 -26.25 -1.55
N ALA A 58 18.97 -27.04 -1.18
CA ALA A 58 19.54 -28.03 -2.08
C ALA A 58 18.52 -29.15 -2.36
N GLY A 59 18.68 -29.76 -3.52
CA GLY A 59 17.93 -30.96 -3.88
C GLY A 59 18.33 -32.16 -3.03
N VAL A 60 17.31 -32.92 -2.60
CA VAL A 60 17.49 -34.15 -1.84
C VAL A 60 16.99 -35.33 -2.63
N ALA A 61 17.78 -36.39 -2.68
CA ALA A 61 17.36 -37.64 -3.29
C ALA A 61 16.31 -38.33 -2.41
N VAL A 62 15.13 -38.57 -2.96
CA VAL A 62 13.97 -39.16 -2.23
C VAL A 62 14.25 -40.60 -1.79
N ARG A 63 15.09 -41.32 -2.51
CA ARG A 63 15.42 -42.74 -2.29
C ARG A 63 16.84 -43.01 -1.87
N GLY A 64 17.55 -42.04 -1.29
CA GLY A 64 18.99 -42.15 -0.94
C GLY A 64 19.37 -43.29 -0.01
N ARG A 65 18.41 -44.00 0.62
CA ARG A 65 18.67 -45.14 1.52
C ARG A 65 17.87 -46.42 1.17
N ASP A 66 17.14 -46.42 0.06
CA ASP A 66 16.39 -47.63 -0.36
C ASP A 66 17.36 -48.58 -1.10
N ARG A 67 17.37 -49.88 -0.71
CA ARG A 67 18.18 -50.95 -1.37
C ARG A 67 17.82 -51.12 -2.86
N ARG A 68 16.75 -50.50 -3.33
CA ARG A 68 16.31 -50.50 -4.74
C ARG A 68 16.93 -49.36 -5.55
N ASN A 69 17.74 -48.48 -4.93
CA ASN A 69 18.48 -47.46 -5.65
C ASN A 69 19.62 -48.13 -6.46
N ALA A 70 19.54 -48.06 -7.78
CA ALA A 70 20.53 -48.65 -8.68
C ALA A 70 21.89 -47.95 -8.60
N ASN A 71 21.98 -46.74 -8.05
CA ASN A 71 23.20 -45.98 -7.92
C ASN A 71 23.90 -46.22 -6.58
N THR A 72 24.57 -47.35 -6.44
CA THR A 72 25.37 -47.70 -5.25
C THR A 72 26.74 -46.99 -5.19
N LYS A 73 27.13 -46.22 -6.23
CA LYS A 73 28.40 -45.52 -6.35
C LYS A 73 28.28 -44.00 -6.52
N GLY A 74 27.08 -43.44 -6.46
CA GLY A 74 26.86 -42.01 -6.57
C GLY A 74 27.52 -41.24 -5.43
N SER A 75 28.24 -40.18 -5.71
CA SER A 75 28.65 -39.20 -4.72
C SER A 75 27.48 -38.28 -4.42
N ALA A 76 27.37 -37.81 -3.17
CA ALA A 76 26.32 -36.85 -2.75
C ALA A 76 26.40 -35.52 -3.54
N ASP A 77 27.48 -35.27 -4.24
CA ASP A 77 27.79 -34.03 -4.95
C ASP A 77 27.63 -34.13 -6.47
N TYR A 78 27.09 -35.24 -7.02
CA TYR A 78 26.91 -35.39 -8.46
C TYR A 78 25.58 -36.00 -8.83
N ILE A 79 24.83 -35.32 -9.71
CA ILE A 79 23.59 -35.80 -10.26
C ILE A 79 23.88 -36.65 -11.47
N SER A 80 23.45 -37.92 -11.41
CA SER A 80 23.72 -38.90 -12.46
C SER A 80 22.87 -38.56 -13.71
N ASP A 81 23.49 -38.86 -14.88
CA ASP A 81 22.74 -38.76 -16.14
C ASP A 81 21.49 -39.66 -16.10
N GLY A 82 20.37 -39.15 -16.58
CA GLY A 82 19.10 -39.87 -16.51
C GLY A 82 18.34 -39.71 -15.20
N SER A 83 18.86 -38.97 -14.20
CA SER A 83 18.14 -38.62 -12.96
C SER A 83 16.92 -37.79 -13.25
N LEU A 84 15.89 -37.91 -12.39
CA LEU A 84 14.66 -37.16 -12.47
C LEU A 84 14.64 -36.07 -11.37
N ILE A 85 14.34 -34.84 -11.76
CA ILE A 85 14.17 -33.71 -10.84
C ILE A 85 12.70 -33.28 -10.85
N GLU A 86 12.10 -33.25 -9.67
CA GLU A 86 10.75 -32.68 -9.48
C GLU A 86 10.85 -31.22 -9.07
N VAL A 87 10.16 -30.34 -9.80
CA VAL A 87 10.03 -28.92 -9.50
C VAL A 87 8.58 -28.64 -9.08
N GLY A 88 8.41 -28.13 -7.88
CA GLY A 88 7.09 -27.77 -7.34
C GLY A 88 6.61 -26.41 -7.83
N VAL A 89 5.35 -26.10 -7.52
CA VAL A 89 4.78 -24.77 -7.80
C VAL A 89 5.52 -23.71 -6.99
N ASN A 90 5.76 -22.54 -7.61
CA ASN A 90 6.49 -21.42 -7.02
C ASN A 90 7.93 -21.78 -6.57
N GLN A 91 8.59 -22.64 -7.31
CA GLN A 91 9.99 -22.94 -7.14
C GLN A 91 10.76 -22.66 -8.44
N CYS A 92 11.97 -22.13 -8.30
CA CYS A 92 12.93 -22.15 -9.40
C CYS A 92 14.00 -23.17 -9.06
N MET A 93 14.17 -24.14 -9.94
CA MET A 93 15.27 -25.09 -9.86
C MET A 93 16.45 -24.55 -10.65
N LEU A 94 17.62 -24.53 -10.03
CA LEU A 94 18.91 -24.18 -10.61
C LEU A 94 19.79 -25.42 -10.64
N LEU A 95 20.27 -25.81 -11.80
CA LEU A 95 21.31 -26.81 -11.94
C LEU A 95 22.68 -26.13 -11.92
N VAL A 96 23.48 -26.45 -10.92
CA VAL A 96 24.78 -25.80 -10.68
C VAL A 96 25.89 -26.83 -10.84
N ASP A 97 26.87 -26.53 -11.69
CA ASP A 97 28.05 -27.35 -11.93
C ASP A 97 29.31 -26.53 -11.61
N GLY A 98 30.10 -27.03 -10.66
CA GLY A 98 31.31 -26.34 -10.24
C GLY A 98 31.10 -24.92 -9.74
N GLY A 99 29.95 -24.64 -9.13
CA GLY A 99 29.58 -23.33 -8.64
C GLY A 99 28.96 -22.40 -9.70
N ARG A 100 28.72 -22.89 -10.91
CA ARG A 100 28.12 -22.13 -12.01
C ARG A 100 26.74 -22.66 -12.35
N ILE A 101 25.79 -21.79 -12.60
CA ILE A 101 24.46 -22.18 -13.09
C ILE A 101 24.61 -22.63 -14.54
N VAL A 102 24.29 -23.89 -14.82
CA VAL A 102 24.36 -24.48 -16.15
C VAL A 102 23.02 -24.66 -16.79
N ASP A 103 21.96 -24.74 -15.99
CA ASP A 103 20.56 -24.76 -16.45
C ASP A 103 19.60 -24.36 -15.35
N PHE A 104 18.37 -23.96 -15.70
CA PHE A 104 17.34 -23.62 -14.73
C PHE A 104 15.93 -23.81 -15.29
N THR A 105 14.94 -23.93 -14.40
CA THR A 105 13.53 -23.88 -14.76
C THR A 105 12.69 -23.34 -13.59
N THR A 106 11.62 -22.62 -13.94
CA THR A 106 10.60 -22.14 -12.99
C THR A 106 9.26 -22.82 -13.21
N GLU A 107 9.15 -23.65 -14.25
CA GLU A 107 7.93 -24.37 -14.55
C GLU A 107 7.81 -25.61 -13.64
N PRO A 108 6.65 -25.79 -12.97
CA PRO A 108 6.40 -27.00 -12.20
C PRO A 108 6.36 -28.25 -13.10
N GLY A 109 7.00 -29.31 -12.69
CA GLY A 109 7.01 -30.53 -13.47
C GLY A 109 8.14 -31.48 -13.13
N TYR A 110 8.33 -32.48 -13.98
CA TYR A 110 9.38 -33.49 -13.88
C TYR A 110 10.37 -33.29 -15.01
N TYR A 111 11.64 -33.23 -14.66
CA TYR A 111 12.73 -32.96 -15.60
C TYR A 111 13.79 -34.03 -15.54
N LYS A 112 14.14 -34.59 -16.70
CA LYS A 112 15.19 -35.56 -16.84
C LYS A 112 16.52 -34.84 -17.10
N VAL A 113 17.54 -35.18 -16.36
CA VAL A 113 18.94 -34.69 -16.57
C VAL A 113 19.56 -35.44 -17.74
N ASP A 114 20.16 -34.71 -18.68
CA ASP A 114 20.92 -35.22 -19.83
C ASP A 114 22.28 -34.49 -19.87
N ASN A 115 23.23 -35.07 -19.20
CA ASN A 115 24.59 -34.48 -19.06
C ASN A 115 25.38 -34.44 -20.37
N GLN A 116 24.87 -35.07 -21.44
CA GLN A 116 25.50 -35.04 -22.78
C GLN A 116 24.99 -33.87 -23.62
N ALA A 117 23.90 -33.22 -23.20
CA ALA A 117 23.34 -32.09 -23.90
C ALA A 117 24.13 -30.79 -23.60
N THR A 118 24.15 -29.88 -24.56
CA THR A 118 24.67 -28.53 -24.32
C THR A 118 23.81 -27.76 -23.35
N PRO A 119 24.41 -27.03 -22.38
CA PRO A 119 23.66 -26.14 -21.50
C PRO A 119 22.84 -25.15 -22.31
N SER A 120 21.56 -25.03 -22.03
CA SER A 120 20.67 -24.02 -22.61
C SER A 120 19.68 -23.55 -21.58
N ALA A 121 19.32 -22.28 -21.66
CA ALA A 121 18.20 -21.76 -20.89
C ALA A 121 16.91 -22.45 -21.36
N PHE A 122 16.19 -23.06 -20.45
CA PHE A 122 14.85 -23.56 -20.71
C PHE A 122 13.88 -22.37 -20.70
N SER A 123 13.55 -21.88 -21.88
CA SER A 123 12.59 -20.76 -22.02
C SER A 123 11.17 -21.24 -21.76
N GLY A 124 10.79 -21.36 -20.51
CA GLY A 124 9.40 -21.20 -20.10
C GLY A 124 9.01 -19.73 -20.25
N SER A 125 7.72 -19.40 -20.16
CA SER A 125 7.13 -18.07 -20.39
C SER A 125 7.64 -16.95 -19.46
N PHE A 126 8.90 -17.03 -19.03
CA PHE A 126 9.55 -16.04 -18.18
C PHE A 126 10.20 -14.91 -19.00
N SER A 127 10.24 -13.75 -18.37
CA SER A 127 10.67 -12.49 -18.98
C SER A 127 12.07 -12.58 -19.58
N GLN A 128 12.28 -11.87 -20.67
CA GLN A 128 13.56 -11.57 -21.31
C GLN A 128 14.68 -11.23 -20.31
N ALA A 129 14.32 -10.67 -19.14
CA ALA A 129 15.24 -10.34 -18.06
C ALA A 129 15.94 -11.56 -17.41
N LEU A 130 15.25 -12.71 -17.29
CA LEU A 130 15.85 -13.94 -16.76
C LEU A 130 16.82 -14.57 -17.76
N GLU A 131 16.50 -14.54 -19.05
CA GLU A 131 17.41 -14.98 -20.11
C GLU A 131 18.67 -14.13 -20.14
N GLU A 132 18.56 -12.80 -20.03
CA GLU A 132 19.69 -11.90 -19.93
C GLU A 132 20.54 -12.16 -18.68
N SER A 133 19.93 -12.45 -17.54
CA SER A 133 20.64 -12.78 -16.29
C SER A 133 21.41 -14.09 -16.43
N PHE A 134 20.78 -15.09 -17.05
CA PHE A 134 21.41 -16.38 -17.32
C PHE A 134 22.61 -16.24 -18.27
N ASP A 135 22.45 -15.53 -19.38
CA ASP A 135 23.51 -15.34 -20.36
C ASP A 135 24.72 -14.59 -19.80
N ARG A 136 24.51 -13.65 -18.89
CA ARG A 136 25.59 -12.94 -18.18
C ARG A 136 26.40 -13.84 -17.23
N LEU A 137 25.70 -14.80 -16.58
CA LEU A 137 26.30 -15.67 -15.57
C LEU A 137 26.77 -17.01 -16.16
N ARG A 138 26.42 -17.29 -17.41
CA ARG A 138 26.82 -18.49 -18.14
C ARG A 138 28.25 -18.33 -18.67
N PHE A 139 29.15 -19.17 -18.16
CA PHE A 139 30.47 -19.31 -18.75
C PHE A 139 30.65 -20.71 -19.33
N GLY A 140 31.09 -20.81 -20.59
CA GLY A 140 31.49 -22.06 -21.20
C GLY A 140 32.69 -22.67 -20.46
N GLY A 141 32.62 -23.94 -20.10
CA GLY A 141 33.70 -24.65 -19.45
C GLY A 141 33.48 -26.16 -19.52
N VAL A 142 34.55 -26.92 -19.24
CA VAL A 142 34.51 -28.39 -19.15
C VAL A 142 33.64 -28.77 -17.95
N PRO A 143 32.73 -29.78 -18.05
CA PRO A 143 31.92 -30.27 -16.94
C PRO A 143 32.78 -30.59 -15.73
N SER A 144 32.42 -30.07 -14.57
CA SER A 144 33.12 -30.36 -13.32
C SER A 144 32.53 -31.64 -12.69
N ARG A 145 33.21 -32.13 -11.65
CA ARG A 145 32.75 -33.34 -10.94
C ARG A 145 31.72 -33.08 -9.85
N SER A 146 31.25 -31.85 -9.70
CA SER A 146 30.29 -31.47 -8.67
C SER A 146 29.08 -30.78 -9.32
N GLN A 147 27.99 -31.51 -9.44
CA GLN A 147 26.72 -31.00 -10.01
C GLN A 147 25.61 -31.12 -8.97
N LYS A 148 25.02 -30.01 -8.59
CA LYS A 148 23.94 -29.92 -7.57
C LYS A 148 22.72 -29.21 -8.15
N ALA A 149 21.54 -29.64 -7.72
CA ALA A 149 20.30 -28.91 -7.93
C ALA A 149 19.99 -28.05 -6.70
N TYR A 150 19.72 -26.76 -6.90
CA TYR A 150 19.22 -25.88 -5.87
C TYR A 150 17.82 -25.40 -6.24
N PHE A 151 17.00 -25.17 -5.22
CA PHE A 151 15.65 -24.71 -5.38
C PHE A 151 15.47 -23.37 -4.66
N ILE A 152 15.08 -22.34 -5.41
CA ILE A 152 14.78 -21.01 -4.90
C ILE A 152 13.30 -20.89 -4.69
N ASN A 153 12.88 -20.35 -3.55
CA ASN A 153 11.48 -20.09 -3.24
C ASN A 153 10.99 -18.83 -3.95
N LEU A 154 10.02 -18.96 -4.83
CA LEU A 154 9.36 -17.84 -5.53
C LEU A 154 8.08 -17.36 -4.84
N GLN A 155 7.68 -18.01 -3.73
CA GLN A 155 6.59 -17.52 -2.91
C GLN A 155 6.97 -16.22 -2.21
N GLU A 156 5.96 -15.50 -1.76
CA GLU A 156 6.16 -14.36 -0.89
C GLU A 156 6.71 -14.82 0.47
N ILE A 157 7.90 -14.36 0.82
CA ILE A 157 8.57 -14.63 2.09
C ILE A 157 8.10 -13.59 3.09
N LYS A 158 7.30 -14.02 4.07
CA LYS A 158 6.55 -13.17 4.99
C LYS A 158 7.21 -13.06 6.37
N GLY A 159 6.73 -12.06 7.13
CA GLY A 159 7.03 -11.97 8.56
C GLY A 159 8.48 -11.59 8.87
N ILE A 160 9.13 -10.82 8.01
CA ILE A 160 10.46 -10.27 8.29
C ILE A 160 10.27 -9.08 9.21
N ALA A 161 10.65 -9.22 10.48
CA ALA A 161 10.48 -8.19 11.48
C ALA A 161 11.45 -7.03 11.28
N PHE A 162 10.96 -5.82 11.49
CA PHE A 162 11.80 -4.62 11.56
C PHE A 162 11.41 -3.75 12.76
N GLY A 163 12.33 -2.93 13.18
CA GLY A 163 12.11 -1.89 14.18
C GLY A 163 13.16 -0.81 14.04
N THR A 164 12.77 0.44 14.31
CA THR A 164 13.70 1.58 14.21
C THR A 164 14.50 1.72 15.51
N PRO A 165 15.81 1.44 15.49
CA PRO A 165 16.67 1.57 16.69
C PRO A 165 16.79 3.03 17.15
N THR A 166 16.82 3.96 16.19
CA THR A 166 16.81 5.41 16.43
C THR A 166 15.48 5.99 15.98
N PRO A 167 14.99 7.06 16.65
CA PRO A 167 13.80 7.75 16.19
C PRO A 167 13.95 8.31 14.79
N ILE A 168 12.89 8.18 13.98
CA ILE A 168 12.78 8.79 12.66
C ILE A 168 12.15 10.16 12.83
N ASN A 169 12.71 11.16 12.17
CA ASN A 169 12.12 12.49 12.10
C ASN A 169 11.00 12.52 11.06
N TYR A 170 9.85 13.11 11.42
CA TYR A 170 8.69 13.31 10.57
C TYR A 170 8.12 14.71 10.78
N PHE A 171 8.15 15.54 9.74
CA PHE A 171 7.45 16.81 9.78
C PHE A 171 5.97 16.60 9.51
N ASP A 172 5.12 16.95 10.46
CA ASP A 172 3.66 16.87 10.29
C ASP A 172 3.08 18.28 10.19
N SER A 173 2.52 18.61 9.04
CA SER A 173 1.94 19.91 8.72
C SER A 173 0.76 20.29 9.64
N PHE A 174 -0.01 19.30 10.09
CA PHE A 174 -1.13 19.54 11.00
C PHE A 174 -0.65 20.04 12.38
N TYR A 175 0.45 19.46 12.87
CA TYR A 175 1.06 19.92 14.12
C TYR A 175 2.01 21.11 13.89
N ASN A 176 2.43 21.35 12.64
CA ASN A 176 3.46 22.31 12.23
C ASN A 176 4.73 22.11 13.05
N ALA A 177 5.15 20.88 13.21
CA ALA A 177 6.27 20.48 14.04
C ALA A 177 6.92 19.20 13.53
N GLU A 178 8.19 19.04 13.85
CA GLU A 178 8.92 17.80 13.68
C GLU A 178 8.60 16.85 14.84
N LEU A 179 8.16 15.64 14.50
CA LEU A 179 7.86 14.59 15.44
C LEU A 179 8.90 13.48 15.31
N TYR A 180 9.42 13.04 16.45
CA TYR A 180 10.36 11.93 16.52
C TYR A 180 9.62 10.65 16.88
N LEU A 181 9.62 9.69 15.96
CA LEU A 181 8.84 8.48 16.09
C LEU A 181 9.69 7.22 16.02
N ARG A 182 9.29 6.22 16.75
CA ARG A 182 9.77 4.84 16.61
C ARG A 182 8.66 3.98 16.11
N THR A 183 9.00 3.08 15.20
CA THR A 183 8.03 2.16 14.60
C THR A 183 8.59 0.76 14.58
N ASN A 184 7.70 -0.21 14.62
CA ASN A 184 8.01 -1.61 14.40
C ASN A 184 6.91 -2.25 13.54
N GLY A 185 7.26 -3.34 12.89
CA GLY A 185 6.35 -4.03 12.02
C GLY A 185 7.00 -5.22 11.33
N TYR A 186 6.37 -5.63 10.24
CA TYR A 186 6.85 -6.70 9.38
C TYR A 186 6.81 -6.27 7.94
N PHE A 187 7.70 -6.80 7.15
CA PHE A 187 7.64 -6.69 5.69
C PHE A 187 7.77 -8.05 5.04
N SER A 188 7.44 -8.13 3.78
CA SER A 188 7.62 -9.31 2.97
C SER A 188 8.38 -8.98 1.69
N ILE A 189 9.05 -9.98 1.18
CA ILE A 189 9.80 -9.89 -0.07
C ILE A 189 9.36 -11.00 -1.02
N ARG A 190 9.60 -10.78 -2.31
CA ARG A 190 9.47 -11.78 -3.35
C ARG A 190 10.74 -11.82 -4.19
N ILE A 191 11.18 -13.03 -4.50
CA ILE A 191 12.31 -13.23 -5.42
C ILE A 191 11.75 -13.16 -6.83
N THR A 192 12.20 -12.17 -7.61
CA THR A 192 11.73 -11.87 -8.97
C THR A 192 12.69 -12.34 -10.04
N ASP A 193 14.01 -12.38 -9.72
CA ASP A 193 15.06 -12.95 -10.56
C ASP A 193 15.88 -13.95 -9.73
N PRO A 194 15.48 -15.23 -9.72
CA PRO A 194 16.13 -16.26 -8.90
C PRO A 194 17.58 -16.52 -9.29
N ILE A 195 17.96 -16.30 -10.55
CA ILE A 195 19.34 -16.51 -11.04
C ILE A 195 20.24 -15.46 -10.42
N ARG A 196 19.86 -14.21 -10.51
CA ARG A 196 20.58 -13.09 -9.93
C ARG A 196 20.60 -13.17 -8.41
N PHE A 197 19.47 -13.55 -7.81
CA PHE A 197 19.37 -13.74 -6.38
C PHE A 197 20.34 -14.80 -5.86
N TYR A 198 20.47 -15.93 -6.57
CA TYR A 198 21.44 -16.97 -6.24
C TYR A 198 22.88 -16.46 -6.33
N ALA A 199 23.20 -15.70 -7.39
CA ALA A 199 24.56 -15.22 -7.62
C ALA A 199 25.00 -14.14 -6.63
N GLU A 200 24.09 -13.23 -6.25
CA GLU A 200 24.43 -12.01 -5.52
C GLU A 200 24.02 -12.02 -4.04
N ALA A 201 22.98 -12.80 -3.70
CA ALA A 201 22.39 -12.73 -2.37
C ALA A 201 22.63 -13.98 -1.50
N ILE A 202 22.91 -15.12 -2.12
CA ILE A 202 23.01 -16.41 -1.43
C ILE A 202 24.48 -16.74 -1.10
N PRO A 203 24.77 -17.12 0.17
CA PRO A 203 26.06 -17.74 0.51
C PRO A 203 26.24 -19.08 -0.21
N HIS A 204 27.31 -19.22 -1.01
CA HIS A 204 27.51 -20.36 -1.93
C HIS A 204 27.92 -21.67 -1.26
N ASP A 205 28.22 -21.68 0.02
CA ASP A 205 28.73 -22.85 0.78
C ASP A 205 27.62 -23.57 1.56
N ARG A 206 26.33 -23.19 1.36
CA ARG A 206 25.20 -23.72 2.12
C ARG A 206 24.25 -24.52 1.27
N ASP A 207 23.79 -25.64 1.81
CA ASP A 207 22.74 -26.46 1.20
C ASP A 207 21.32 -25.95 1.50
N MET A 208 21.15 -25.13 2.54
CA MET A 208 19.89 -24.48 2.89
C MET A 208 20.16 -23.07 3.43
N VAL A 209 19.40 -22.12 2.93
CA VAL A 209 19.43 -20.71 3.37
C VAL A 209 18.03 -20.27 3.73
N THR A 210 17.89 -19.73 4.93
CA THR A 210 16.65 -19.14 5.41
C THR A 210 16.74 -17.61 5.37
N ILE A 211 15.63 -16.95 5.53
CA ILE A 211 15.60 -15.48 5.56
C ILE A 211 16.43 -14.93 6.73
N GLU A 212 16.52 -15.66 7.85
CA GLU A 212 17.31 -15.28 9.02
C GLU A 212 18.80 -15.19 8.73
N ASP A 213 19.29 -16.01 7.80
CA ASP A 213 20.72 -16.02 7.41
C ASP A 213 21.14 -14.74 6.69
N ILE A 214 20.21 -14.11 5.96
CA ILE A 214 20.48 -12.95 5.09
C ILE A 214 19.81 -11.65 5.57
N GLN A 215 18.77 -11.73 6.43
CA GLN A 215 17.93 -10.58 6.79
C GLN A 215 18.69 -9.40 7.43
N LYS A 216 19.79 -9.65 8.16
CA LYS A 216 20.52 -8.58 8.87
C LYS A 216 20.95 -7.43 7.96
N LEU A 217 21.49 -7.77 6.78
CA LEU A 217 21.89 -6.78 5.79
C LEU A 217 20.65 -6.07 5.19
N TYR A 218 19.65 -6.87 4.82
CA TYR A 218 18.46 -6.35 4.16
C TYR A 218 17.58 -5.51 5.08
N VAL A 219 17.51 -5.82 6.36
CA VAL A 219 16.81 -4.96 7.34
C VAL A 219 17.47 -3.58 7.45
N ALA A 220 18.79 -3.48 7.40
CA ALA A 220 19.46 -2.19 7.43
C ALA A 220 19.16 -1.33 6.19
N GLU A 221 19.21 -1.92 4.99
CA GLU A 221 18.83 -1.25 3.75
C GLU A 221 17.34 -0.89 3.73
N PHE A 222 16.49 -1.81 4.20
CA PHE A 222 15.07 -1.59 4.39
C PHE A 222 14.79 -0.37 5.28
N LEU A 223 15.47 -0.25 6.42
CA LEU A 223 15.28 0.89 7.34
C LEU A 223 15.68 2.21 6.69
N THR A 224 16.71 2.22 5.86
CA THR A 224 17.12 3.42 5.10
C THR A 224 16.04 3.82 4.09
N ALA A 225 15.52 2.86 3.34
CA ALA A 225 14.42 3.09 2.40
C ALA A 225 13.14 3.49 3.12
N PHE A 226 12.84 2.86 4.27
CA PHE A 226 11.70 3.18 5.11
C PHE A 226 11.74 4.63 5.59
N GLN A 227 12.88 5.10 6.08
CA GLN A 227 13.05 6.49 6.49
C GLN A 227 12.83 7.46 5.32
N THR A 228 13.39 7.13 4.14
CA THR A 228 13.20 7.93 2.93
C THR A 228 11.73 7.97 2.50
N ALA A 229 11.06 6.84 2.50
CA ALA A 229 9.64 6.74 2.15
C ALA A 229 8.73 7.49 3.13
N VAL A 230 9.00 7.37 4.44
CA VAL A 230 8.28 8.10 5.50
C VAL A 230 8.48 9.62 5.34
N ASN A 231 9.69 10.06 5.04
CA ASN A 231 9.95 11.49 4.78
C ASN A 231 9.23 11.98 3.53
N ARG A 232 9.14 11.15 2.47
CA ARG A 232 8.37 11.49 1.27
C ARG A 232 6.88 11.63 1.58
N MET A 233 6.30 10.75 2.41
CA MET A 233 4.92 10.89 2.88
C MET A 233 4.69 12.20 3.65
N SER A 234 5.69 12.67 4.39
CA SER A 234 5.66 13.99 5.04
C SER A 234 5.60 15.14 4.02
N VAL A 235 6.40 15.06 2.95
CA VAL A 235 6.39 16.06 1.87
C VAL A 235 5.05 16.05 1.12
N ASP A 236 4.41 14.90 0.96
CA ASP A 236 3.09 14.73 0.36
C ASP A 236 1.94 15.12 1.31
N ASP A 237 2.24 15.79 2.42
CA ASP A 237 1.29 16.32 3.40
C ASP A 237 0.42 15.25 4.08
N ILE A 238 0.90 14.03 4.17
CA ILE A 238 0.21 12.92 4.82
C ILE A 238 0.42 13.06 6.34
N ARG A 239 -0.68 13.16 7.09
CA ARG A 239 -0.58 13.22 8.56
C ARG A 239 -0.04 11.91 9.12
N ILE A 240 0.79 12.02 10.16
CA ILE A 240 1.39 10.85 10.81
C ILE A 240 0.35 9.82 11.29
N SER A 241 -0.81 10.29 11.75
CA SER A 241 -1.92 9.43 12.16
C SER A 241 -2.51 8.58 11.02
N HIS A 242 -2.26 8.95 9.77
CA HIS A 242 -2.75 8.23 8.60
C HIS A 242 -1.72 7.30 7.97
N VAL A 243 -0.46 7.38 8.35
CA VAL A 243 0.65 6.58 7.78
C VAL A 243 0.37 5.08 7.90
N THR A 244 -0.17 4.62 9.03
CA THR A 244 -0.51 3.20 9.22
C THR A 244 -1.60 2.70 8.27
N SER A 245 -2.53 3.56 7.85
CA SER A 245 -3.59 3.19 6.91
C SER A 245 -3.14 3.24 5.45
N LYS A 246 -1.96 3.81 5.17
CA LYS A 246 -1.39 3.98 3.83
C LYS A 246 -0.20 3.03 3.57
N ALA A 247 -0.29 1.81 4.10
CA ALA A 247 0.76 0.80 3.98
C ALA A 247 1.12 0.46 2.51
N MET A 248 0.15 0.48 1.59
CA MET A 248 0.39 0.25 0.17
C MET A 248 1.18 1.39 -0.50
N GLU A 249 0.86 2.64 -0.16
CA GLU A 249 1.60 3.81 -0.66
C GLU A 249 3.04 3.80 -0.11
N LEU A 250 3.20 3.46 1.16
CA LEU A 250 4.51 3.29 1.78
C LEU A 250 5.34 2.21 1.08
N ALA A 251 4.75 1.03 0.83
CA ALA A 251 5.43 -0.06 0.11
C ALA A 251 5.86 0.37 -1.30
N LYS A 252 5.03 1.15 -2.00
CA LYS A 252 5.37 1.70 -3.31
C LYS A 252 6.57 2.64 -3.24
N TYR A 253 6.58 3.61 -2.32
CA TYR A 253 7.71 4.53 -2.16
C TYR A 253 9.00 3.80 -1.78
N MET A 254 8.89 2.77 -0.95
CA MET A 254 10.03 1.92 -0.60
C MET A 254 10.53 1.11 -1.79
N GLY A 255 9.63 0.58 -2.61
CA GLY A 255 9.97 -0.11 -3.85
C GLY A 255 10.79 0.78 -4.77
N GLU A 256 10.33 2.01 -5.02
CA GLU A 256 11.05 2.99 -5.85
C GLU A 256 12.49 3.27 -5.33
N VAL A 257 12.68 3.30 -4.02
CA VAL A 257 14.00 3.52 -3.40
C VAL A 257 14.90 2.29 -3.50
N LEU A 258 14.30 1.09 -3.36
CA LEU A 258 15.06 -0.17 -3.30
C LEU A 258 15.23 -0.85 -4.67
N ASP A 259 14.48 -0.45 -5.71
CA ASP A 259 14.47 -1.12 -7.01
C ASP A 259 15.88 -1.27 -7.61
N GLU A 260 16.71 -0.24 -7.55
CA GLU A 260 18.08 -0.33 -8.06
C GLU A 260 18.91 -1.36 -7.30
N SER A 261 18.83 -1.37 -5.97
CA SER A 261 19.70 -2.23 -5.15
C SER A 261 19.15 -3.65 -4.97
N TRP A 262 17.84 -3.79 -4.88
CA TRP A 262 17.19 -5.07 -4.61
C TRP A 262 16.74 -5.79 -5.87
N LYS A 263 15.99 -5.11 -6.73
CA LYS A 263 15.43 -5.71 -7.94
C LYS A 263 16.49 -5.85 -9.03
N GLU A 264 17.21 -4.77 -9.34
CA GLU A 264 18.15 -4.77 -10.43
C GLU A 264 19.47 -5.48 -10.09
N LYS A 265 19.99 -5.34 -8.86
CA LYS A 265 21.26 -5.97 -8.46
C LYS A 265 21.10 -7.36 -7.86
N ARG A 266 19.98 -7.63 -7.13
CA ARG A 266 19.82 -8.88 -6.37
C ARG A 266 18.59 -9.71 -6.74
N GLY A 267 17.75 -9.24 -7.64
CA GLY A 267 16.61 -10.01 -8.15
C GLY A 267 15.50 -10.24 -7.12
N MET A 268 15.30 -9.33 -6.17
CA MET A 268 14.21 -9.40 -5.19
C MET A 268 13.49 -8.06 -5.08
N SER A 269 12.23 -8.06 -4.64
CA SER A 269 11.42 -6.87 -4.44
C SER A 269 10.67 -6.91 -3.13
N ILE A 270 10.32 -5.73 -2.60
CA ILE A 270 9.34 -5.60 -1.52
C ILE A 270 7.96 -5.90 -2.08
N GLU A 271 7.19 -6.74 -1.37
CA GLU A 271 5.80 -7.05 -1.70
C GLU A 271 4.83 -6.30 -0.80
N SER A 272 5.08 -6.29 0.51
CA SER A 272 4.23 -5.61 1.48
C SER A 272 5.03 -5.06 2.66
N VAL A 273 4.49 -4.00 3.28
CA VAL A 273 5.01 -3.42 4.53
C VAL A 273 3.84 -3.23 5.48
N GLY A 274 3.94 -3.79 6.66
CA GLY A 274 2.95 -3.65 7.72
C GLY A 274 3.55 -2.96 8.94
N ILE A 275 2.95 -1.88 9.40
CA ILE A 275 3.33 -1.17 10.62
C ILE A 275 2.44 -1.65 11.76
N ASN A 276 3.03 -2.25 12.79
CA ASN A 276 2.30 -2.70 13.97
C ASN A 276 2.02 -1.56 14.94
N SER A 277 3.01 -0.71 15.16
CA SER A 277 2.86 0.43 16.07
C SER A 277 3.78 1.58 15.69
N ILE A 278 3.30 2.79 15.99
CA ILE A 278 4.09 4.02 15.99
C ILE A 278 4.06 4.57 17.41
N SER A 279 5.22 4.84 17.96
CA SER A 279 5.38 5.50 19.26
C SER A 279 6.20 6.76 19.10
N TYR A 280 5.88 7.76 19.91
CA TYR A 280 6.55 9.06 19.89
C TYR A 280 7.47 9.19 21.08
N ASP A 281 8.53 9.97 20.93
CA ASP A 281 9.35 10.38 22.06
C ASP A 281 8.58 11.35 22.99
N GLU A 282 9.10 11.58 24.18
CA GLU A 282 8.43 12.41 25.19
C GLU A 282 8.26 13.87 24.75
N GLN A 283 9.16 14.38 23.94
CA GLN A 283 9.08 15.74 23.43
C GLN A 283 7.96 15.87 22.38
N SER A 284 7.89 14.93 21.45
CA SER A 284 6.83 14.89 20.43
C SER A 284 5.45 14.67 21.07
N LYS A 285 5.34 13.81 22.10
CA LYS A 285 4.09 13.64 22.86
C LYS A 285 3.63 14.98 23.45
N LYS A 286 4.55 15.74 24.08
CA LYS A 286 4.23 17.06 24.63
C LYS A 286 3.72 18.03 23.57
N LEU A 287 4.33 18.04 22.37
CA LEU A 287 3.88 18.86 21.25
C LEU A 287 2.48 18.48 20.79
N ILE A 288 2.22 17.17 20.65
CA ILE A 288 0.90 16.63 20.30
C ILE A 288 -0.15 17.04 21.35
N ASP A 289 0.19 16.87 22.65
CA ASP A 289 -0.72 17.20 23.75
C ASP A 289 -1.00 18.70 23.81
N MET A 290 0.02 19.57 23.67
CA MET A 290 -0.17 21.01 23.62
C MET A 290 -1.07 21.44 22.45
N ARG A 291 -0.89 20.83 21.28
CA ARG A 291 -1.71 21.12 20.11
C ARG A 291 -3.17 20.67 20.32
N ASN A 292 -3.35 19.48 20.90
CA ASN A 292 -4.68 18.95 21.21
C ASN A 292 -5.37 19.79 22.27
N GLN A 293 -4.66 20.20 23.33
CA GLN A 293 -5.18 21.14 24.33
C GLN A 293 -5.55 22.48 23.69
N GLY A 294 -4.70 23.05 22.85
CA GLY A 294 -4.99 24.26 22.11
C GLY A 294 -6.22 24.14 21.23
N ALA A 295 -6.39 23.02 20.53
CA ALA A 295 -7.56 22.75 19.71
C ALA A 295 -8.83 22.61 20.56
N MET A 296 -8.77 21.93 21.71
CA MET A 296 -9.90 21.86 22.66
C MET A 296 -10.25 23.22 23.24
N LEU A 297 -9.27 24.01 23.60
CA LEU A 297 -9.47 25.37 24.17
C LEU A 297 -9.86 26.39 23.10
N SER A 298 -9.89 26.05 21.82
CA SER A 298 -10.48 26.91 20.79
C SER A 298 -12.01 27.00 20.90
N ASP A 299 -12.68 25.95 21.44
CA ASP A 299 -14.10 26.00 21.79
C ASP A 299 -14.30 26.82 23.07
N PRO A 300 -15.09 27.92 23.00
CA PRO A 300 -15.27 28.80 24.16
C PRO A 300 -15.90 28.11 25.36
N THR A 301 -16.75 27.11 25.13
CA THR A 301 -17.45 26.36 26.20
C THR A 301 -16.48 25.44 26.95
N ILE A 302 -15.63 24.71 26.19
CA ILE A 302 -14.60 23.84 26.77
C ILE A 302 -13.55 24.67 27.50
N ARG A 303 -13.13 25.80 26.91
CA ARG A 303 -12.17 26.73 27.51
C ARG A 303 -12.65 27.27 28.85
N GLU A 304 -13.93 27.67 28.93
CA GLU A 304 -14.53 28.15 30.17
C GLU A 304 -14.50 27.07 31.26
N GLY A 305 -14.93 25.86 30.95
CA GLY A 305 -14.88 24.73 31.87
C GLY A 305 -13.45 24.41 32.34
N TYR A 306 -12.46 24.49 31.45
CA TYR A 306 -11.06 24.27 31.78
C TYR A 306 -10.51 25.33 32.76
N VAL A 307 -10.81 26.64 32.51
CA VAL A 307 -10.41 27.74 33.37
C VAL A 307 -11.04 27.60 34.75
N GLN A 308 -12.35 27.32 34.82
CA GLN A 308 -13.04 27.11 36.11
C GLN A 308 -12.47 25.91 36.88
N GLY A 309 -12.21 24.81 36.20
CA GLY A 309 -11.57 23.63 36.78
C GLY A 309 -10.13 23.90 37.26
N ALA A 310 -9.35 24.71 36.54
CA ALA A 310 -8.00 25.10 36.94
C ALA A 310 -8.02 25.98 38.18
N VAL A 311 -8.97 26.93 38.27
CA VAL A 311 -9.19 27.75 39.44
C VAL A 311 -9.61 26.92 40.65
N ALA A 312 -10.53 25.96 40.48
CA ALA A 312 -10.96 25.08 41.55
C ALA A 312 -9.79 24.25 42.10
N ARG A 313 -8.99 23.66 41.23
CA ARG A 313 -7.77 22.91 41.65
C ARG A 313 -6.74 23.81 42.35
N GLY A 314 -6.59 25.06 41.88
CA GLY A 314 -5.73 26.02 42.55
C GLY A 314 -6.20 26.38 43.96
N MET A 315 -7.50 26.52 44.14
CA MET A 315 -8.12 26.72 45.46
C MET A 315 -7.97 25.52 46.40
N GLU A 316 -8.15 24.30 45.86
CA GLU A 316 -7.97 23.06 46.61
C GLU A 316 -6.50 22.91 47.06
N ALA A 317 -5.55 23.14 46.17
CA ALA A 317 -4.13 23.11 46.48
C ALA A 317 -3.74 24.18 47.51
N ALA A 318 -4.30 25.37 47.43
CA ALA A 318 -4.13 26.44 48.42
C ALA A 318 -4.73 26.08 49.79
N GLY A 319 -5.91 25.44 49.77
CA GLY A 319 -6.58 25.00 51.02
C GLY A 319 -5.89 23.83 51.71
N SER A 320 -5.20 22.98 50.99
CA SER A 320 -4.47 21.82 51.54
C SER A 320 -3.10 22.22 52.17
N ASN A 321 -2.62 23.43 51.89
CA ASN A 321 -1.33 23.91 52.39
C ASN A 321 -1.48 24.63 53.75
N ARG A 322 -1.19 23.93 54.87
CA ARG A 322 -1.36 24.42 56.25
C ARG A 322 -0.61 25.70 56.59
N ALA A 323 0.45 26.04 55.83
CA ALA A 323 1.29 27.25 56.09
C ALA A 323 0.89 28.45 55.18
N GLY A 324 0.14 28.25 54.12
CA GLY A 324 -0.12 29.28 53.10
C GLY A 324 -1.59 29.67 52.91
N ALA A 325 -2.54 28.93 53.49
CA ALA A 325 -3.96 29.10 53.26
C ALA A 325 -4.48 30.53 53.59
N SER A 326 -4.00 31.15 54.64
CA SER A 326 -4.45 32.50 55.02
C SER A 326 -3.88 33.60 54.13
N VAL A 327 -2.63 33.50 53.69
CA VAL A 327 -1.96 34.51 52.84
C VAL A 327 -2.41 34.38 51.39
N GLY A 328 -2.61 33.14 50.90
CA GLY A 328 -3.14 32.87 49.55
C GLY A 328 -4.59 33.35 49.38
N PHE A 329 -5.44 33.15 50.38
CA PHE A 329 -6.81 33.61 50.38
C PHE A 329 -6.94 35.14 50.48
N MET A 330 -6.08 35.78 51.26
CA MET A 330 -6.05 37.26 51.40
C MET A 330 -5.58 37.94 50.09
N ASN A 331 -4.53 37.44 49.48
CA ASN A 331 -4.05 37.97 48.20
C ASN A 331 -5.05 37.73 47.04
N MET A 332 -5.74 36.59 47.04
CA MET A 332 -6.74 36.28 46.04
C MET A 332 -7.99 37.16 46.19
N ASN A 333 -8.44 37.40 47.44
CA ASN A 333 -9.59 38.28 47.73
C ASN A 333 -9.27 39.74 47.40
N MET A 334 -8.04 40.21 47.66
CA MET A 334 -7.58 41.56 47.33
C MET A 334 -7.41 41.73 45.79
N GLY A 335 -6.96 40.72 45.08
CA GLY A 335 -6.89 40.68 43.62
C GLY A 335 -8.29 40.65 42.95
N MET A 336 -9.27 39.99 43.56
CA MET A 336 -10.66 40.01 43.12
C MET A 336 -11.38 41.37 43.35
N GLN A 337 -11.00 42.08 44.40
CA GLN A 337 -11.63 43.34 44.76
C GLN A 337 -11.09 44.57 44.01
N GLN A 338 -9.78 44.56 43.62
CA GLN A 338 -9.17 45.69 42.95
C GLN A 338 -9.03 45.59 41.42
N GLY A 339 -9.26 44.42 40.84
CA GLY A 339 -9.07 44.30 39.40
C GLY A 339 -9.92 43.24 38.80
N GLY A 340 -11.24 43.22 38.98
CA GLY A 340 -12.20 42.30 38.31
C GLY A 340 -11.58 41.07 37.63
N GLY A 341 -10.69 40.44 38.31
CA GLY A 341 -9.66 39.47 38.06
C GLY A 341 -9.52 38.95 36.63
N PHE A 342 -8.33 38.67 36.23
CA PHE A 342 -7.97 37.97 34.98
C PHE A 342 -8.99 36.84 34.59
N VAL A 343 -9.49 36.10 35.58
CA VAL A 343 -10.51 35.07 35.41
C VAL A 343 -11.86 35.67 34.96
N ALA A 344 -12.30 36.79 35.58
CA ALA A 344 -13.55 37.42 35.18
C ALA A 344 -13.48 38.09 33.80
N ALA A 345 -12.29 38.64 33.46
CA ALA A 345 -12.05 39.19 32.12
C ALA A 345 -12.01 38.07 31.04
N ALA A 346 -11.36 36.97 31.33
CA ALA A 346 -11.31 35.80 30.44
C ALA A 346 -12.71 35.18 30.24
N SER A 347 -13.48 35.08 31.33
CA SER A 347 -14.89 34.55 31.29
C SER A 347 -15.81 35.47 30.48
N ARG A 348 -15.69 36.79 30.62
CA ARG A 348 -16.46 37.75 29.80
C ARG A 348 -16.06 37.65 28.33
N ALA A 349 -14.78 37.56 27.99
CA ALA A 349 -14.35 37.38 26.61
C ALA A 349 -14.89 36.09 26.00
N ASN A 350 -14.91 34.99 26.75
CA ASN A 350 -15.51 33.73 26.33
C ASN A 350 -17.01 33.82 26.10
N GLN A 351 -17.74 34.48 26.99
CA GLN A 351 -19.18 34.72 26.86
C GLN A 351 -19.52 35.57 25.64
N VAL A 352 -18.74 36.60 25.35
CA VAL A 352 -18.92 37.43 24.14
C VAL A 352 -18.70 36.58 22.91
N GLN A 353 -17.69 35.74 22.86
CA GLN A 353 -17.43 34.84 21.74
C GLN A 353 -18.53 33.81 21.57
N GLN A 354 -19.01 33.18 22.65
CA GLN A 354 -20.16 32.25 22.61
C GLN A 354 -21.43 32.92 22.05
N ASN A 355 -21.67 34.16 22.46
CA ASN A 355 -22.82 34.92 21.94
C ASN A 355 -22.68 35.25 20.45
N LEU A 356 -21.47 35.60 19.99
CA LEU A 356 -21.19 35.84 18.57
C LEU A 356 -21.35 34.57 17.73
N GLU A 357 -20.85 33.44 18.22
CA GLU A 357 -21.02 32.15 17.56
C GLU A 357 -22.48 31.67 17.56
N ALA A 358 -23.23 31.88 18.63
CA ALA A 358 -24.66 31.61 18.68
C ALA A 358 -25.44 32.47 17.67
N GLN A 359 -25.07 33.75 17.54
CA GLN A 359 -25.69 34.67 16.55
C GLN A 359 -25.35 34.26 15.11
N SER A 360 -24.09 33.83 14.83
CA SER A 360 -23.70 33.32 13.49
C SER A 360 -24.47 32.04 13.13
N ARG A 361 -24.60 31.11 14.07
CA ARG A 361 -25.39 29.87 13.87
C ARG A 361 -26.88 30.14 13.63
N THR A 362 -27.45 31.17 14.24
CA THR A 362 -28.83 31.60 13.99
C THR A 362 -28.97 32.32 12.66
N ALA A 363 -27.99 33.10 12.24
CA ALA A 363 -27.95 33.75 10.94
C ALA A 363 -27.83 32.71 9.78
N ASP A 364 -26.97 31.67 9.92
CA ASP A 364 -26.84 30.58 8.95
C ASP A 364 -28.15 29.76 8.83
N ARG A 365 -28.90 29.58 9.92
CA ARG A 365 -30.22 28.94 9.88
C ARG A 365 -31.27 29.77 9.18
N GLN A 366 -31.15 31.09 9.17
CA GLN A 366 -32.10 31.98 8.48
C GLN A 366 -31.81 32.09 6.97
N THR A 367 -30.60 31.76 6.49
CA THR A 367 -30.27 31.79 5.06
C THR A 367 -30.66 30.52 4.29
N ASP A 368 -31.04 29.44 4.99
CA ASP A 368 -31.47 28.18 4.34
C ASP A 368 -32.92 28.15 3.88
N GLY A 369 -33.65 29.23 4.08
CA GLY A 369 -35.05 29.41 3.59
C GLY A 369 -35.10 29.63 2.08
N TRP A 370 -36.10 29.06 1.41
CA TRP A 370 -36.43 29.32 0.01
C TRP A 370 -37.87 29.82 -0.14
N VAL A 371 -38.07 30.65 -1.14
CA VAL A 371 -39.41 31.19 -1.44
C VAL A 371 -40.02 30.36 -2.56
N CYS A 372 -41.19 29.79 -2.31
CA CYS A 372 -41.95 29.05 -3.31
C CYS A 372 -42.57 29.99 -4.34
N SER A 373 -42.86 29.50 -5.54
CA SER A 373 -43.60 30.23 -6.58
C SER A 373 -44.99 30.69 -6.16
N CYS A 374 -45.52 30.17 -5.05
CA CYS A 374 -46.79 30.65 -4.43
C CYS A 374 -46.59 31.79 -3.41
N GLY A 375 -45.33 32.25 -3.20
CA GLY A 375 -45.00 33.31 -2.23
C GLY A 375 -44.66 32.83 -0.82
N ALA A 376 -44.85 31.57 -0.49
CA ALA A 376 -44.58 31.04 0.85
C ALA A 376 -43.10 30.84 1.12
N HIS A 377 -42.63 31.25 2.30
CA HIS A 377 -41.26 31.00 2.79
C HIS A 377 -41.17 29.60 3.41
N ASN A 378 -40.19 28.82 3.02
CA ASN A 378 -40.03 27.44 3.43
C ASN A 378 -38.57 27.13 3.80
N THR A 379 -38.39 26.26 4.77
CA THR A 379 -37.07 25.71 5.18
C THR A 379 -36.89 24.22 4.80
N GLY A 380 -38.01 23.56 4.46
CA GLY A 380 -38.04 22.14 4.11
C GLY A 380 -37.86 21.87 2.61
N LYS A 381 -37.90 20.59 2.23
CA LYS A 381 -37.77 20.12 0.83
C LYS A 381 -39.03 20.39 0.01
N PHE A 382 -40.18 20.65 0.65
CA PHE A 382 -41.47 20.90 0.00
C PHE A 382 -42.11 22.18 0.58
N CYS A 383 -42.87 22.85 -0.24
CA CYS A 383 -43.67 24.02 0.22
C CYS A 383 -44.80 23.57 1.13
N THR A 384 -44.92 24.20 2.31
CA THR A 384 -45.97 23.91 3.31
C THR A 384 -47.36 24.32 2.85
N GLU A 385 -47.47 25.31 1.96
CA GLU A 385 -48.76 25.84 1.48
C GLU A 385 -49.29 25.11 0.22
N CYS A 386 -48.38 24.82 -0.76
CA CYS A 386 -48.84 24.26 -2.04
C CYS A 386 -48.25 22.89 -2.38
N GLY A 387 -47.41 22.29 -1.49
CA GLY A 387 -46.82 20.96 -1.66
C GLY A 387 -45.74 20.88 -2.74
N LYS A 388 -45.40 21.96 -3.46
CA LYS A 388 -44.40 21.93 -4.50
C LYS A 388 -43.00 21.71 -3.91
N PRO A 389 -42.14 20.88 -4.54
CA PRO A 389 -40.78 20.69 -4.06
C PRO A 389 -39.92 21.95 -4.28
N LYS A 390 -38.89 22.12 -3.44
CA LYS A 390 -37.84 23.15 -3.59
C LYS A 390 -37.24 23.05 -4.99
N ALA A 391 -37.17 24.16 -5.71
CA ALA A 391 -36.57 24.19 -7.03
C ALA A 391 -35.08 23.85 -6.92
N ASP A 392 -34.66 22.81 -7.59
CA ASP A 392 -33.21 22.45 -7.70
C ASP A 392 -32.54 23.44 -8.68
N PRO A 393 -31.56 24.22 -8.22
CA PRO A 393 -30.83 25.16 -9.09
C PRO A 393 -30.10 24.48 -10.27
N SER A 394 -29.87 23.17 -10.20
CA SER A 394 -29.27 22.38 -11.29
C SER A 394 -30.33 21.93 -12.33
N SER A 395 -31.64 22.08 -12.06
CA SER A 395 -32.70 21.62 -12.96
C SER A 395 -32.88 22.57 -14.14
N TRP A 396 -33.17 22.03 -15.32
CA TRP A 396 -33.49 22.77 -16.54
C TRP A 396 -34.78 22.24 -17.17
N VAL A 397 -35.45 23.08 -17.92
CA VAL A 397 -36.71 22.73 -18.60
C VAL A 397 -36.44 22.54 -20.08
N CYS A 398 -36.78 21.36 -20.60
CA CYS A 398 -36.66 21.06 -22.03
C CYS A 398 -37.74 21.81 -22.85
N SER A 399 -37.53 21.98 -24.15
CA SER A 399 -38.50 22.53 -25.09
C SER A 399 -39.82 21.72 -25.17
N CYS A 400 -39.80 20.44 -24.70
CA CYS A 400 -41.03 19.63 -24.57
C CYS A 400 -41.81 19.89 -23.25
N GLY A 401 -41.31 20.80 -22.39
CA GLY A 401 -41.96 21.15 -21.11
C GLY A 401 -41.47 20.32 -19.91
N THR A 402 -40.69 19.27 -20.12
CA THR A 402 -40.23 18.38 -19.07
C THR A 402 -39.05 18.98 -18.31
N ARG A 403 -39.09 18.95 -16.97
CA ARG A 403 -37.98 19.37 -16.10
C ARG A 403 -37.01 18.25 -15.90
N ASN A 404 -35.71 18.54 -16.08
CA ASN A 404 -34.64 17.58 -16.04
C ASN A 404 -33.47 18.05 -15.16
N THR A 405 -32.72 17.12 -14.57
CA THR A 405 -31.46 17.38 -13.83
C THR A 405 -30.23 16.82 -14.54
N GLY A 406 -30.43 15.93 -15.51
CA GLY A 406 -29.35 15.29 -16.28
C GLY A 406 -28.90 16.09 -17.51
N LYS A 407 -27.96 15.53 -18.26
CA LYS A 407 -27.40 16.10 -19.50
C LYS A 407 -28.37 15.98 -20.69
N PHE A 408 -29.39 15.12 -20.60
CA PHE A 408 -30.39 14.87 -21.65
C PHE A 408 -31.79 14.89 -21.06
N CYS A 409 -32.77 15.27 -21.88
CA CYS A 409 -34.19 15.19 -21.50
C CYS A 409 -34.64 13.73 -21.43
N MET A 410 -35.26 13.34 -20.32
CA MET A 410 -35.72 11.97 -20.11
C MET A 410 -36.90 11.56 -20.99
N GLU A 411 -37.67 12.54 -21.48
CA GLU A 411 -38.85 12.27 -22.33
C GLU A 411 -38.51 12.27 -23.83
N CYS A 412 -37.72 13.24 -24.32
CA CYS A 412 -37.50 13.43 -25.74
C CYS A 412 -36.04 13.24 -26.19
N GLY A 413 -35.15 12.90 -25.28
CA GLY A 413 -33.76 12.61 -25.56
C GLY A 413 -32.90 13.82 -25.96
N LYS A 414 -33.45 15.04 -26.06
CA LYS A 414 -32.68 16.24 -26.44
C LYS A 414 -31.66 16.61 -25.36
N PRO A 415 -30.45 17.01 -25.75
CA PRO A 415 -29.42 17.41 -24.79
C PRO A 415 -29.82 18.70 -24.07
N LYS A 416 -29.28 18.90 -22.85
CA LYS A 416 -29.40 20.15 -22.09
C LYS A 416 -28.85 21.30 -22.94
N PRO A 417 -29.58 22.42 -23.11
CA PRO A 417 -29.06 23.57 -23.83
C PRO A 417 -27.75 24.05 -23.22
N SER A 418 -26.68 23.99 -23.96
CA SER A 418 -25.38 24.53 -23.55
C SER A 418 -25.30 25.97 -24.05
N GLY A 419 -25.69 26.92 -23.19
CA GLY A 419 -25.58 28.33 -23.51
C GLY A 419 -26.45 29.20 -22.64
N SER A 420 -26.05 30.48 -22.49
CA SER A 420 -26.86 31.48 -21.79
C SER A 420 -28.03 31.88 -22.70
N VAL A 421 -29.23 31.80 -22.17
CA VAL A 421 -30.42 32.32 -22.85
C VAL A 421 -30.68 33.75 -22.37
N CYS A 422 -30.76 34.69 -23.33
CA CYS A 422 -31.02 36.07 -23.01
C CYS A 422 -32.48 36.24 -22.48
N PRO A 423 -32.71 36.76 -21.24
CA PRO A 423 -34.03 36.90 -20.69
C PRO A 423 -34.86 38.00 -21.39
N GLN A 424 -34.23 38.91 -22.15
CA GLN A 424 -34.92 40.01 -22.84
C GLN A 424 -35.33 39.68 -24.28
N CYS A 425 -34.50 38.97 -25.05
CA CYS A 425 -34.78 38.71 -26.47
C CYS A 425 -34.84 37.23 -26.83
N GLY A 426 -34.58 36.30 -25.90
CA GLY A 426 -34.61 34.86 -26.17
C GLY A 426 -33.41 34.30 -26.94
N TRP A 427 -32.42 35.12 -27.27
CA TRP A 427 -31.19 34.64 -27.92
C TRP A 427 -30.50 33.55 -27.07
N SER A 428 -30.07 32.47 -27.72
CA SER A 428 -29.36 31.35 -27.06
C SER A 428 -28.04 31.10 -27.77
N GLY A 429 -26.94 31.12 -27.03
CA GLY A 429 -25.60 30.91 -27.59
C GLY A 429 -24.57 30.55 -26.52
N SER A 430 -23.30 30.44 -26.96
CA SER A 430 -22.19 30.16 -26.04
C SER A 430 -22.02 31.25 -24.99
N THR A 431 -21.47 30.89 -23.84
CA THR A 431 -21.25 31.74 -22.64
C THR A 431 -20.56 33.06 -22.96
N VAL A 432 -21.36 34.13 -23.12
CA VAL A 432 -20.89 35.51 -23.32
C VAL A 432 -21.45 36.39 -22.21
N ARG A 433 -20.71 37.42 -21.79
CA ARG A 433 -21.14 38.30 -20.70
C ARG A 433 -22.31 39.23 -21.04
N PHE A 434 -22.49 39.51 -22.34
CA PHE A 434 -23.57 40.35 -22.84
C PHE A 434 -24.23 39.71 -24.06
N CYS A 435 -25.50 39.86 -24.21
CA CYS A 435 -26.22 39.35 -25.38
C CYS A 435 -25.79 40.10 -26.64
N PRO A 436 -25.36 39.42 -27.71
CA PRO A 436 -24.92 40.06 -28.93
C PRO A 436 -26.10 40.71 -29.72
N GLU A 437 -27.32 40.27 -29.47
CA GLU A 437 -28.53 40.82 -30.17
C GLU A 437 -29.11 42.05 -29.51
N CYS A 438 -29.17 42.10 -28.16
CA CYS A 438 -29.84 43.20 -27.45
C CYS A 438 -28.99 43.91 -26.43
N GLY A 439 -27.72 43.50 -26.23
CA GLY A 439 -26.79 44.09 -25.27
C GLY A 439 -27.09 43.79 -23.77
N ALA A 440 -28.10 43.01 -23.46
CA ALA A 440 -28.46 42.71 -22.07
C ALA A 440 -27.32 41.84 -21.40
N LYS A 441 -27.05 42.15 -20.15
CA LYS A 441 -26.06 41.37 -19.35
C LYS A 441 -26.60 39.96 -19.08
N LEU A 442 -25.83 38.98 -19.50
CA LEU A 442 -26.12 37.58 -19.26
C LEU A 442 -25.36 37.11 -17.99
N SER A 443 -26.02 36.42 -17.09
CA SER A 443 -25.47 35.93 -15.82
C SER A 443 -24.90 34.51 -15.95
#